data_50d50c74cc7405aa92cf000357e1afd8
#
_entry.id   50d50c74cc7405aa92cf000357e1afd8
#
_cell.length_a   1.000
_cell.length_b   1.000
_cell.length_c   1.000
_cell.angle_alpha   90.00
_cell.angle_beta   90.00
_cell.angle_gamma   90.00
#
_symmetry.space_group_name_H-M   'P 1'
#
loop_
_entity.id
_entity.type
_entity.pdbx_description
1 polymer ?
#
loop_
_entity_poly.entity_id
_entity_poly.type
_entity_poly.pdbx_seq_one_letter_code
_entity_poly.pdbx_strand_id
1 'polypeptide(L)'
;MSTADMGFVTAKLAALLALTTAERGSELTALTIQGLTFSGDYKVTLFPDPAFVPKTVSELSRRAPVVIRAFHPDPRTPEQRRRHLLCPVRAMRIYLRRTSVGRRSQQLLLTYGGRSPGSALSSQRLAHWLVDGITLAYTTMGEPAPRLKAHSTRGTATSIAVLAGVDWEEVRQAAVWRGDLTFMKHYYRYVNVRSVADAVLEQA
;
A
#
# COMPACT_ATOMS: atom_id res chain seq x y z
N MET A 1 3.98 -24.39 0.07
CA MET A 1 3.71 -23.26 1.00
C MET A 1 4.93 -22.39 1.03
N SER A 2 4.78 -21.06 0.95
CA SER A 2 5.94 -20.17 0.99
C SER A 2 6.65 -20.27 2.34
N THR A 3 7.93 -20.64 2.34
CA THR A 3 8.82 -20.67 3.51
C THR A 3 9.34 -19.27 3.88
N ALA A 4 8.88 -18.23 3.18
CA ALA A 4 9.30 -16.87 3.42
C ALA A 4 9.05 -16.45 4.89
N ASP A 5 10.03 -15.75 5.47
CA ASP A 5 9.94 -15.22 6.81
C ASP A 5 8.72 -14.31 6.99
N MET A 6 8.10 -14.33 8.19
CA MET A 6 6.91 -13.52 8.48
C MET A 6 7.16 -12.02 8.35
N GLY A 7 8.40 -11.53 8.60
CA GLY A 7 8.77 -10.16 8.38
C GLY A 7 8.68 -9.75 6.93
N PHE A 8 9.24 -10.56 6.09
CA PHE A 8 9.17 -10.34 4.65
C PHE A 8 7.71 -10.32 4.18
N VAL A 9 6.88 -11.25 4.65
CA VAL A 9 5.47 -11.31 4.26
C VAL A 9 4.70 -10.07 4.74
N THR A 10 4.97 -9.63 5.96
CA THR A 10 4.34 -8.43 6.51
C THR A 10 4.82 -7.15 5.81
N ALA A 11 6.13 -7.00 5.61
CA ALA A 11 6.70 -5.86 4.90
C ALA A 11 6.19 -5.79 3.45
N LYS A 12 6.13 -6.92 2.75
CA LYS A 12 5.57 -7.00 1.40
C LYS A 12 4.10 -6.57 1.36
N LEU A 13 3.26 -7.09 2.26
CA LEU A 13 1.87 -6.69 2.33
C LEU A 13 1.75 -5.19 2.62
N ALA A 14 2.48 -4.69 3.61
CA ALA A 14 2.47 -3.28 3.98
C ALA A 14 2.88 -2.37 2.82
N ALA A 15 3.93 -2.73 2.07
CA ALA A 15 4.38 -1.99 0.89
C ALA A 15 3.31 -2.01 -0.23
N LEU A 16 2.70 -3.16 -0.50
CA LEU A 16 1.64 -3.27 -1.49
C LEU A 16 0.42 -2.42 -1.10
N LEU A 17 0.01 -2.44 0.18
CA LEU A 17 -1.08 -1.59 0.67
C LEU A 17 -0.73 -0.12 0.53
N ALA A 18 0.45 0.30 0.98
CA ALA A 18 0.88 1.70 0.90
C ALA A 18 0.90 2.24 -0.54
N LEU A 19 1.27 1.39 -1.52
CA LEU A 19 1.33 1.76 -2.93
C LEU A 19 -0.04 1.72 -3.61
N THR A 20 -0.94 0.83 -3.20
CA THR A 20 -2.24 0.66 -3.88
C THR A 20 -3.37 1.50 -3.28
N THR A 21 -3.23 1.96 -2.04
CA THR A 21 -4.26 2.78 -1.38
C THR A 21 -3.86 4.23 -1.19
N ALA A 22 -2.59 4.56 -1.35
CA ALA A 22 -2.02 5.88 -1.02
C ALA A 22 -2.30 6.34 0.43
N GLU A 23 -2.64 5.41 1.34
CA GLU A 23 -2.94 5.70 2.73
C GLU A 23 -1.68 6.12 3.52
N ARG A 24 -1.88 6.87 4.61
CA ARG A 24 -0.79 7.17 5.55
C ARG A 24 -0.47 5.96 6.41
N GLY A 25 0.74 5.89 6.95
CA GLY A 25 1.14 4.81 7.85
C GLY A 25 0.18 4.63 9.04
N SER A 26 -0.35 5.71 9.61
CA SER A 26 -1.35 5.65 10.68
C SER A 26 -2.71 5.09 10.21
N GLU A 27 -3.11 5.41 8.99
CA GLU A 27 -4.33 4.90 8.36
C GLU A 27 -4.20 3.40 8.06
N LEU A 28 -3.04 2.99 7.52
CA LEU A 28 -2.76 1.57 7.27
C LEU A 28 -2.72 0.72 8.55
N THR A 29 -2.14 1.25 9.63
CA THR A 29 -2.09 0.53 10.90
C THR A 29 -3.43 0.51 11.64
N ALA A 30 -4.35 1.40 11.28
CA ALA A 30 -5.72 1.41 11.79
C ALA A 30 -6.64 0.41 11.09
N LEU A 31 -6.24 -0.17 9.95
CA LEU A 31 -7.05 -1.18 9.26
C LEU A 31 -7.23 -2.41 10.14
N THR A 32 -8.45 -2.94 10.17
CA THR A 32 -8.81 -4.10 10.99
C THR A 32 -9.24 -5.29 10.15
N ILE A 33 -9.23 -6.48 10.75
CA ILE A 33 -9.84 -7.68 10.17
C ILE A 33 -11.34 -7.76 10.49
N GLN A 34 -11.86 -6.89 11.35
CA GLN A 34 -13.29 -6.81 11.61
C GLN A 34 -14.02 -6.29 10.38
N GLY A 35 -15.03 -7.01 9.94
CA GLY A 35 -15.78 -6.67 8.73
C GLY A 35 -15.00 -6.85 7.43
N LEU A 36 -13.77 -7.35 7.47
CA LEU A 36 -13.01 -7.68 6.27
C LEU A 36 -13.77 -8.71 5.43
N THR A 37 -14.00 -8.38 4.16
CA THR A 37 -14.70 -9.26 3.24
C THR A 37 -13.92 -9.42 1.94
N PHE A 38 -13.86 -10.65 1.44
CA PHE A 38 -13.35 -10.96 0.11
C PHE A 38 -14.50 -11.20 -0.86
N SER A 39 -14.48 -10.51 -2.01
CA SER A 39 -15.37 -10.82 -3.13
C SER A 39 -14.60 -11.68 -4.13
N GLY A 40 -14.68 -13.00 -3.97
CA GLY A 40 -13.84 -13.94 -4.72
C GLY A 40 -12.36 -13.62 -4.59
N ASP A 41 -11.60 -13.84 -5.67
CA ASP A 41 -10.19 -13.49 -5.76
C ASP A 41 -9.95 -12.09 -6.34
N TYR A 42 -11.02 -11.32 -6.58
CA TYR A 42 -10.97 -10.05 -7.31
C TYR A 42 -10.85 -8.82 -6.42
N LYS A 43 -11.39 -8.89 -5.20
CA LYS A 43 -11.51 -7.71 -4.37
C LYS A 43 -11.48 -8.07 -2.88
N VAL A 44 -10.92 -7.18 -2.07
CA VAL A 44 -11.07 -7.18 -0.61
C VAL A 44 -11.54 -5.81 -0.14
N THR A 45 -12.44 -5.80 0.81
CA THR A 45 -12.94 -4.59 1.49
C THR A 45 -12.50 -4.66 2.95
N LEU A 46 -11.91 -3.57 3.42
CA LEU A 46 -11.37 -3.40 4.78
C LEU A 46 -12.00 -2.18 5.43
N PHE A 47 -12.06 -2.20 6.73
CA PHE A 47 -12.54 -1.06 7.53
C PHE A 47 -11.47 -0.62 8.51
N PRO A 48 -11.29 0.68 8.72
CA PRO A 48 -10.47 1.19 9.82
C PRO A 48 -11.14 0.88 11.17
N ASP A 49 -10.33 0.84 12.22
CA ASP A 49 -10.80 0.77 13.59
C ASP A 49 -11.78 1.93 13.84
N PRO A 50 -13.00 1.68 14.36
CA PRO A 50 -13.97 2.73 14.65
C PRO A 50 -13.46 3.82 15.61
N ALA A 51 -12.50 3.49 16.48
CA ALA A 51 -11.87 4.44 17.39
C ALA A 51 -10.75 5.28 16.71
N PHE A 52 -10.33 4.91 15.51
CA PHE A 52 -9.28 5.64 14.80
C PHE A 52 -9.79 7.01 14.32
N VAL A 53 -9.02 8.05 14.64
CA VAL A 53 -9.28 9.42 14.18
C VAL A 53 -8.18 9.82 13.18
N PRO A 54 -8.50 9.95 11.88
CA PRO A 54 -7.54 10.36 10.88
C PRO A 54 -7.11 11.82 11.10
N LYS A 55 -5.86 12.13 10.75
CA LYS A 55 -5.31 13.49 10.88
C LYS A 55 -6.10 14.56 10.10
N THR A 56 -6.72 14.15 9.01
CA THR A 56 -7.57 15.02 8.18
C THR A 56 -8.99 14.49 8.28
N VAL A 57 -9.81 15.13 9.12
CA VAL A 57 -11.16 14.65 9.42
C VAL A 57 -12.17 15.28 8.47
N SER A 58 -12.83 14.46 7.66
CA SER A 58 -14.25 14.65 7.34
C SER A 58 -15.01 13.48 7.97
N GLU A 59 -16.22 13.66 8.42
CA GLU A 59 -17.02 12.57 9.01
C GLU A 59 -17.19 11.39 8.03
N LEU A 60 -17.29 11.69 6.74
CA LEU A 60 -17.32 10.69 5.66
C LEU A 60 -16.02 9.87 5.55
N SER A 61 -14.85 10.45 5.80
CA SER A 61 -13.57 9.74 5.68
C SER A 61 -13.26 8.82 6.87
N ARG A 62 -13.92 9.00 8.01
CA ARG A 62 -13.67 8.19 9.22
C ARG A 62 -14.11 6.73 9.08
N ARG A 63 -15.09 6.44 8.24
CA ARG A 63 -15.74 5.14 8.12
C ARG A 63 -15.76 4.58 6.72
N ALA A 64 -15.16 5.27 5.77
CA ALA A 64 -15.12 4.80 4.40
C ALA A 64 -14.34 3.48 4.31
N PRO A 65 -14.91 2.45 3.69
CA PRO A 65 -14.19 1.20 3.48
C PRO A 65 -13.04 1.41 2.50
N VAL A 66 -11.91 0.77 2.79
CA VAL A 66 -10.79 0.70 1.86
C VAL A 66 -11.00 -0.51 0.95
N VAL A 67 -11.23 -0.25 -0.32
CA VAL A 67 -11.46 -1.28 -1.33
C VAL A 67 -10.20 -1.50 -2.13
N ILE A 68 -9.68 -2.72 -2.11
CA ILE A 68 -8.48 -3.11 -2.85
C ILE A 68 -8.87 -4.13 -3.91
N ARG A 69 -8.50 -3.83 -5.15
CA ARG A 69 -8.72 -4.72 -6.30
C ARG A 69 -7.53 -5.64 -6.49
N ALA A 70 -7.80 -6.86 -6.94
CA ALA A 70 -6.75 -7.80 -7.28
C ALA A 70 -6.02 -7.37 -8.54
N PHE A 71 -4.74 -7.67 -8.57
CA PHE A 71 -3.89 -7.46 -9.71
C PHE A 71 -3.62 -8.79 -10.40
N HIS A 72 -4.09 -8.95 -11.64
CA HIS A 72 -4.09 -10.20 -12.39
C HIS A 72 -4.63 -11.39 -11.57
N PRO A 73 -5.93 -11.42 -11.22
CA PRO A 73 -6.50 -12.47 -10.36
C PRO A 73 -6.45 -13.86 -11.02
N ASP A 74 -6.53 -13.91 -12.34
CA ASP A 74 -6.46 -15.14 -13.16
C ASP A 74 -5.31 -15.04 -14.19
N PRO A 75 -4.06 -15.29 -13.76
CA PRO A 75 -2.89 -15.10 -14.61
C PRO A 75 -2.74 -16.26 -15.60
N ARG A 76 -2.85 -15.98 -16.89
CA ARG A 76 -2.75 -16.96 -17.98
C ARG A 76 -1.35 -17.03 -18.59
N THR A 77 -0.63 -15.90 -18.65
CA THR A 77 0.71 -15.83 -19.23
C THR A 77 1.81 -15.86 -18.17
N PRO A 78 3.06 -16.21 -18.51
CA PRO A 78 4.19 -16.14 -17.60
C PRO A 78 4.41 -14.73 -17.02
N GLU A 79 4.18 -13.69 -17.82
CA GLU A 79 4.28 -12.31 -17.36
C GLU A 79 3.18 -11.96 -16.36
N GLN A 80 1.93 -12.32 -16.65
CA GLN A 80 0.83 -12.13 -15.71
C GLN A 80 1.05 -12.89 -14.41
N ARG A 81 1.64 -14.09 -14.46
CA ARG A 81 2.04 -14.86 -13.26
C ARG A 81 3.07 -14.11 -12.43
N ARG A 82 4.08 -13.50 -13.07
CA ARG A 82 5.05 -12.65 -12.37
C ARG A 82 4.37 -11.44 -11.73
N ARG A 83 3.53 -10.73 -12.46
CA ARG A 83 2.76 -9.59 -11.97
C ARG A 83 1.78 -9.97 -10.86
N HIS A 84 1.17 -11.16 -10.93
CA HIS A 84 0.31 -11.69 -9.87
C HIS A 84 1.03 -11.85 -8.51
N LEU A 85 2.36 -12.00 -8.51
CA LEU A 85 3.12 -11.97 -7.26
C LEU A 85 3.02 -10.63 -6.52
N LEU A 86 2.68 -9.54 -7.22
CA LEU A 86 2.45 -8.21 -6.66
C LEU A 86 0.98 -7.96 -6.33
N CYS A 87 0.10 -8.96 -6.42
CA CYS A 87 -1.31 -8.81 -6.11
C CYS A 87 -1.52 -8.61 -4.60
N PRO A 88 -2.08 -7.46 -4.16
CA PRO A 88 -2.32 -7.17 -2.75
C PRO A 88 -3.37 -8.10 -2.13
N VAL A 89 -4.41 -8.49 -2.88
CA VAL A 89 -5.46 -9.41 -2.41
C VAL A 89 -4.86 -10.81 -2.13
N ARG A 90 -4.03 -11.32 -3.04
CA ARG A 90 -3.29 -12.56 -2.84
C ARG A 90 -2.35 -12.49 -1.63
N ALA A 91 -1.57 -11.41 -1.53
CA ALA A 91 -0.65 -11.20 -0.41
C ALA A 91 -1.40 -11.18 0.93
N MET A 92 -2.55 -10.51 0.97
CA MET A 92 -3.41 -10.44 2.16
C MET A 92 -3.96 -11.81 2.56
N ARG A 93 -4.43 -12.63 1.61
CA ARG A 93 -4.88 -13.99 1.93
C ARG A 93 -3.78 -14.85 2.54
N ILE A 94 -2.57 -14.77 1.97
CA ILE A 94 -1.40 -15.50 2.50
C ILE A 94 -1.09 -15.00 3.91
N TYR A 95 -1.06 -13.69 4.10
CA TYR A 95 -0.78 -13.07 5.39
C TYR A 95 -1.79 -13.46 6.46
N LEU A 96 -3.08 -13.33 6.19
CA LEU A 96 -4.15 -13.67 7.14
C LEU A 96 -4.10 -15.16 7.53
N ARG A 97 -3.89 -16.05 6.56
CA ARG A 97 -3.73 -17.48 6.84
C ARG A 97 -2.56 -17.77 7.77
N ARG A 98 -1.43 -17.09 7.55
CA ARG A 98 -0.22 -17.30 8.35
C ARG A 98 -0.28 -16.64 9.73
N THR A 99 -1.09 -15.62 9.88
CA THR A 99 -1.27 -14.91 11.16
C THR A 99 -2.50 -15.37 11.94
N SER A 100 -3.28 -16.31 11.44
CA SER A 100 -4.48 -16.81 12.14
C SER A 100 -4.14 -17.42 13.50
N VAL A 101 -3.03 -18.13 13.58
CA VAL A 101 -2.49 -18.65 14.84
C VAL A 101 -1.55 -17.62 15.46
N GLY A 102 -1.77 -17.27 16.72
CA GLY A 102 -0.93 -16.30 17.46
C GLY A 102 -1.31 -14.84 17.29
N ARG A 103 -2.38 -14.53 16.55
CA ARG A 103 -2.95 -13.19 16.46
C ARG A 103 -3.51 -12.74 17.82
N ARG A 104 -3.05 -11.58 18.29
CA ARG A 104 -3.45 -10.98 19.58
C ARG A 104 -4.16 -9.64 19.39
N SER A 105 -4.41 -9.22 18.16
CA SER A 105 -5.04 -7.93 17.82
C SER A 105 -5.97 -8.09 16.64
N GLN A 106 -7.01 -7.26 16.59
CA GLN A 106 -7.93 -7.14 15.47
C GLN A 106 -7.37 -6.26 14.33
N GLN A 107 -6.30 -5.50 14.58
CA GLN A 107 -5.63 -4.78 13.51
C GLN A 107 -5.10 -5.74 12.43
N LEU A 108 -5.18 -5.28 11.18
CA LEU A 108 -4.72 -6.07 10.04
C LEU A 108 -3.24 -6.41 10.17
N LEU A 109 -2.40 -5.37 10.34
CA LEU A 109 -0.95 -5.51 10.41
C LEU A 109 -0.48 -5.75 11.83
N LEU A 110 0.30 -6.80 12.03
CA LEU A 110 0.79 -7.24 13.32
C LEU A 110 2.29 -7.15 13.42
N THR A 111 2.77 -6.99 14.65
CA THR A 111 4.17 -7.21 14.97
C THR A 111 4.50 -8.69 14.83
N TYR A 112 5.72 -8.95 14.37
CA TYR A 112 6.22 -10.30 14.38
C TYR A 112 7.67 -10.26 14.86
N GLY A 113 7.99 -11.19 15.72
CA GLY A 113 9.22 -11.12 16.49
C GLY A 113 9.19 -10.10 17.65
N GLY A 114 10.26 -10.03 18.41
CA GLY A 114 10.39 -9.17 19.59
C GLY A 114 9.56 -9.65 20.79
N ARG A 115 9.25 -8.70 21.71
CA ARG A 115 8.61 -9.02 23.01
C ARG A 115 7.12 -9.34 22.92
N SER A 116 6.42 -8.91 21.87
CA SER A 116 4.97 -9.03 21.74
C SER A 116 4.55 -9.41 20.31
N PRO A 117 4.88 -10.62 19.84
CA PRO A 117 4.46 -11.08 18.53
C PRO A 117 2.94 -11.21 18.48
N GLY A 118 2.35 -10.91 17.32
CA GLY A 118 0.89 -10.96 17.12
C GLY A 118 0.11 -9.75 17.63
N SER A 119 0.76 -8.77 18.25
CA SER A 119 0.15 -7.51 18.67
C SER A 119 0.04 -6.53 17.50
N ALA A 120 -0.75 -5.48 17.66
CA ALA A 120 -0.89 -4.41 16.66
C ALA A 120 0.45 -3.79 16.27
N LEU A 121 0.65 -3.55 14.98
CA LEU A 121 1.83 -2.86 14.48
C LEU A 121 1.67 -1.35 14.65
N SER A 122 2.66 -0.69 15.27
CA SER A 122 2.65 0.78 15.35
C SER A 122 3.02 1.42 14.02
N SER A 123 2.50 2.63 13.77
CA SER A 123 2.82 3.40 12.56
C SER A 123 4.32 3.72 12.43
N GLN A 124 5.01 3.92 13.55
CA GLN A 124 6.46 4.14 13.55
C GLN A 124 7.21 2.88 13.10
N ARG A 125 6.83 1.71 13.60
CA ARG A 125 7.45 0.44 13.20
C ARG A 125 7.13 0.10 11.74
N LEU A 126 5.89 0.36 11.29
CA LEU A 126 5.52 0.24 9.89
C LEU A 126 6.41 1.12 9.00
N ALA A 127 6.65 2.36 9.43
CA ALA A 127 7.51 3.29 8.70
C ALA A 127 8.93 2.73 8.51
N HIS A 128 9.53 2.17 9.56
CA HIS A 128 10.85 1.51 9.48
C HIS A 128 10.81 0.32 8.52
N TRP A 129 9.83 -0.56 8.65
CA TRP A 129 9.73 -1.75 7.80
C TRP A 129 9.53 -1.42 6.32
N LEU A 130 8.80 -0.34 6.00
CA LEU A 130 8.65 0.13 4.62
C LEU A 130 10.01 0.60 4.07
N VAL A 131 10.75 1.39 4.83
CA VAL A 131 12.07 1.86 4.43
C VAL A 131 13.04 0.69 4.26
N ASP A 132 13.10 -0.20 5.25
CA ASP A 132 14.00 -1.36 5.23
C ASP A 132 13.68 -2.30 4.06
N GLY A 133 12.39 -2.57 3.82
CA GLY A 133 11.94 -3.44 2.72
C GLY A 133 12.26 -2.87 1.34
N ILE A 134 12.09 -1.55 1.15
CA ILE A 134 12.45 -0.89 -0.11
C ILE A 134 13.97 -0.84 -0.27
N THR A 135 14.71 -0.51 0.79
CA THR A 135 16.18 -0.52 0.76
C THR A 135 16.72 -1.90 0.39
N LEU A 136 16.18 -2.96 0.99
CA LEU A 136 16.56 -4.33 0.67
C LEU A 136 16.27 -4.66 -0.80
N ALA A 137 15.15 -4.23 -1.36
CA ALA A 137 14.82 -4.45 -2.76
C ALA A 137 15.86 -3.81 -3.69
N TYR A 138 16.22 -2.55 -3.47
CA TYR A 138 17.26 -1.86 -4.24
C TYR A 138 18.61 -2.55 -4.12
N THR A 139 19.03 -2.90 -2.89
CA THR A 139 20.30 -3.62 -2.65
C THR A 139 20.32 -4.97 -3.39
N THR A 140 19.20 -5.69 -3.39
CA THR A 140 19.08 -6.98 -4.11
C THR A 140 19.20 -6.83 -5.63
N MET A 141 18.79 -5.66 -6.16
CA MET A 141 18.93 -5.32 -7.58
C MET A 141 20.31 -4.78 -7.94
N GLY A 142 21.20 -4.59 -6.98
CA GLY A 142 22.51 -3.96 -7.18
C GLY A 142 22.47 -2.45 -7.34
N GLU A 143 21.32 -1.83 -7.01
CA GLU A 143 21.08 -0.41 -7.16
C GLU A 143 21.18 0.34 -5.83
N PRO A 144 21.69 1.58 -5.81
CA PRO A 144 21.70 2.40 -4.61
C PRO A 144 20.28 2.79 -4.20
N ALA A 145 19.91 2.50 -2.95
CA ALA A 145 18.61 2.92 -2.45
C ALA A 145 18.51 4.45 -2.37
N PRO A 146 17.43 5.06 -2.88
CA PRO A 146 17.20 6.49 -2.75
C PRO A 146 16.99 6.87 -1.27
N ARG A 147 17.14 8.14 -0.93
CA ARG A 147 16.78 8.64 0.41
C ARG A 147 15.27 8.49 0.62
N LEU A 148 14.89 7.46 1.37
CA LEU A 148 13.50 7.11 1.65
C LEU A 148 13.03 7.71 2.96
N LYS A 149 11.77 8.18 2.94
CA LYS A 149 10.99 8.48 4.14
C LYS A 149 9.70 7.65 4.07
N ALA A 150 9.11 7.33 5.21
CA ALA A 150 7.86 6.56 5.26
C ALA A 150 6.73 7.16 4.41
N HIS A 151 6.68 8.48 4.27
CA HIS A 151 5.71 9.17 3.40
C HIS A 151 6.05 9.14 1.90
N SER A 152 7.22 8.59 1.53
CA SER A 152 7.64 8.52 0.12
C SER A 152 6.73 7.63 -0.70
N THR A 153 6.21 6.54 -0.13
CA THR A 153 5.31 5.60 -0.80
C THR A 153 4.02 6.28 -1.28
N ARG A 154 3.42 7.14 -0.45
CA ARG A 154 2.22 7.90 -0.80
C ARG A 154 2.47 8.86 -1.96
N GLY A 155 3.55 9.66 -1.88
CA GLY A 155 3.92 10.56 -2.96
C GLY A 155 4.24 9.82 -4.27
N THR A 156 4.92 8.69 -4.18
CA THR A 156 5.21 7.85 -5.35
C THR A 156 3.93 7.26 -5.95
N ALA A 157 3.07 6.67 -5.13
CA ALA A 157 1.82 6.07 -5.58
C ALA A 157 0.92 7.08 -6.31
N THR A 158 0.70 8.24 -5.72
CA THR A 158 -0.15 9.29 -6.29
C THR A 158 0.47 9.92 -7.53
N SER A 159 1.80 10.12 -7.57
CA SER A 159 2.49 10.62 -8.76
C SER A 159 2.40 9.64 -9.92
N ILE A 160 2.61 8.34 -9.68
CA ILE A 160 2.47 7.31 -10.72
C ILE A 160 1.02 7.25 -11.22
N ALA A 161 0.02 7.35 -10.34
CA ALA A 161 -1.38 7.33 -10.74
C ALA A 161 -1.71 8.50 -11.69
N VAL A 162 -1.26 9.72 -11.35
CA VAL A 162 -1.45 10.90 -12.21
C VAL A 162 -0.75 10.71 -13.55
N LEU A 163 0.50 10.23 -13.57
CA LEU A 163 1.25 9.98 -14.81
C LEU A 163 0.65 8.86 -15.65
N ALA A 164 -0.05 7.91 -15.04
CA ALA A 164 -0.80 6.85 -15.73
C ALA A 164 -2.17 7.31 -16.25
N GLY A 165 -2.51 8.60 -16.11
CA GLY A 165 -3.75 9.17 -16.62
C GLY A 165 -4.98 8.96 -15.73
N VAL A 166 -4.78 8.56 -14.46
CA VAL A 166 -5.89 8.53 -13.49
C VAL A 166 -6.34 9.95 -13.23
N ASP A 167 -7.64 10.17 -13.23
CA ASP A 167 -8.22 11.48 -12.99
C ASP A 167 -7.73 12.07 -11.66
N TRP A 168 -7.38 13.36 -11.70
CA TRP A 168 -6.84 14.05 -10.54
C TRP A 168 -7.78 14.02 -9.34
N GLU A 169 -9.08 14.17 -9.59
CA GLU A 169 -10.08 14.15 -8.51
C GLU A 169 -10.15 12.77 -7.85
N GLU A 170 -10.04 11.68 -8.63
CA GLU A 170 -9.96 10.31 -8.09
C GLU A 170 -8.71 10.14 -7.21
N VAL A 171 -7.55 10.63 -7.67
CA VAL A 171 -6.30 10.58 -6.89
C VAL A 171 -6.42 11.41 -5.61
N ARG A 172 -7.02 12.59 -5.69
CA ARG A 172 -7.27 13.47 -4.55
C ARG A 172 -8.19 12.83 -3.51
N GLN A 173 -9.26 12.20 -3.95
CA GLN A 173 -10.20 11.49 -3.10
C GLN A 173 -9.54 10.27 -2.43
N ALA A 174 -8.84 9.44 -3.20
CA ALA A 174 -8.11 8.28 -2.67
C ALA A 174 -7.08 8.68 -1.62
N ALA A 175 -6.41 9.82 -1.84
CA ALA A 175 -5.45 10.36 -0.89
C ALA A 175 -6.07 11.22 0.22
N VAL A 176 -7.39 11.42 0.25
CA VAL A 176 -8.09 12.26 1.24
C VAL A 176 -7.43 13.65 1.40
N TRP A 177 -7.12 14.31 0.28
CA TRP A 177 -6.59 15.67 0.28
C TRP A 177 -7.71 16.72 0.15
N ARG A 178 -7.58 17.81 0.92
CA ARG A 178 -8.56 18.90 0.89
C ARG A 178 -8.38 19.87 -0.28
N GLY A 179 -7.20 19.86 -0.94
CA GLY A 179 -6.91 20.78 -2.04
C GLY A 179 -5.67 20.36 -2.83
N ASP A 180 -5.59 20.87 -4.05
CA ASP A 180 -4.60 20.52 -5.08
C ASP A 180 -3.19 20.97 -4.72
N LEU A 181 -3.05 22.13 -4.07
CA LEU A 181 -1.76 22.69 -3.66
C LEU A 181 -0.97 21.75 -2.75
N THR A 182 -1.64 20.94 -1.92
CA THR A 182 -0.98 20.00 -1.02
C THR A 182 -0.21 18.94 -1.79
N PHE A 183 -0.78 18.42 -2.87
CA PHE A 183 -0.12 17.44 -3.72
C PHE A 183 1.08 18.05 -4.44
N MET A 184 0.86 19.12 -5.17
CA MET A 184 1.91 19.77 -5.98
C MET A 184 3.11 20.18 -5.12
N LYS A 185 2.87 20.72 -3.93
CA LYS A 185 3.91 21.21 -3.04
C LYS A 185 4.68 20.10 -2.31
N HIS A 186 4.00 19.00 -1.92
CA HIS A 186 4.58 18.04 -0.97
C HIS A 186 4.71 16.62 -1.50
N TYR A 187 3.92 16.23 -2.50
CA TYR A 187 3.81 14.85 -2.95
C TYR A 187 4.13 14.65 -4.43
N TYR A 188 3.97 15.67 -5.26
CA TYR A 188 4.31 15.55 -6.69
C TYR A 188 5.80 15.27 -6.83
N ARG A 189 6.12 14.13 -7.44
CA ARG A 189 7.49 13.72 -7.72
C ARG A 189 7.66 13.59 -9.22
N TYR A 190 8.70 14.19 -9.75
CA TYR A 190 9.12 13.93 -11.12
C TYR A 190 9.61 12.48 -11.19
N VAL A 191 8.77 11.60 -11.70
CA VAL A 191 9.14 10.24 -12.08
C VAL A 191 9.31 10.27 -13.60
N ASN A 192 10.54 10.43 -14.09
CA ASN A 192 10.93 10.44 -15.51
C ASN A 192 9.80 10.87 -16.45
N VAL A 193 9.51 12.15 -16.48
CA VAL A 193 8.49 12.70 -17.37
C VAL A 193 9.11 12.72 -18.77
N ARG A 194 8.54 11.97 -19.70
CA ARG A 194 8.75 12.24 -21.14
C ARG A 194 8.54 13.72 -21.36
N SER A 195 9.38 14.34 -22.17
CA SER A 195 9.19 15.76 -22.49
C SER A 195 7.82 15.94 -23.15
N VAL A 196 7.23 17.13 -23.00
CA VAL A 196 5.96 17.45 -23.68
C VAL A 196 6.11 17.22 -25.19
N ALA A 197 7.30 17.49 -25.74
CA ALA A 197 7.62 17.23 -27.13
C ALA A 197 7.52 15.74 -27.50
N ASP A 198 8.10 14.85 -26.69
CA ASP A 198 8.05 13.41 -26.93
C ASP A 198 6.61 12.88 -26.88
N ALA A 199 5.82 13.36 -25.91
CA ALA A 199 4.43 12.96 -25.76
C ALA A 199 3.55 13.42 -26.93
N VAL A 200 3.83 14.58 -27.52
CA VAL A 200 3.11 15.13 -28.68
C VAL A 200 3.53 14.42 -29.96
N LEU A 201 4.83 14.16 -30.14
CA LEU A 201 5.36 13.55 -31.39
C LEU A 201 5.05 12.06 -31.51
N GLU A 202 4.81 11.35 -30.42
CA GLU A 202 4.39 9.94 -30.44
C GLU A 202 2.90 9.75 -30.83
N GLN A 203 2.09 10.81 -30.80
CA GLN A 203 0.67 10.77 -31.18
C GLN A 203 0.43 11.30 -32.60
N ALA A 204 1.46 11.81 -33.30
CA ALA A 204 1.43 12.30 -34.67
C ALA A 204 1.90 11.23 -35.66
#